data_54bccd35cf3f7769ee5ab7b6abe11c24
#
_entry.id   54bccd35cf3f7769ee5ab7b6abe11c24
#
_cell.length_a   1.000
_cell.length_b   1.000
_cell.length_c   1.000
_cell.angle_alpha   90.00
_cell.angle_beta   90.00
_cell.angle_gamma   90.00
#
_symmetry.space_group_name_H-M   'P 1'
#
loop_
_entity.id
_entity.type
_entity.pdbx_description
1 polymer ?
#
loop_
_entity_poly.entity_id
_entity_poly.type
_entity_poly.pdbx_seq_one_letter_code
_entity_poly.pdbx_strand_id
1 'polypeptide(L)'
;MAPLISHLKELNLLEASAYHQNTCFEAGVTFGRAEGILPAPEANHAVKGAIEEALRCKREGKSETILFNLCGHGHFDMQAYSEYFSGKLEDRNYDEQELAMALAGLPSVAA
;
A
#
# COMPACT_ATOMS: atom_id res chain seq x y z
N MET A 1 -10.00 5.90 5.75
CA MET A 1 -8.77 6.70 5.93
C MET A 1 -8.97 7.60 7.14
N ALA A 2 -7.93 7.80 7.97
CA ALA A 2 -8.05 8.66 9.15
C ALA A 2 -8.15 10.13 8.73
N PRO A 3 -9.14 10.92 9.20
CA PRO A 3 -9.32 12.31 8.80
C PRO A 3 -8.08 13.18 9.01
N LEU A 4 -7.35 12.95 10.11
CA LEU A 4 -6.09 13.66 10.39
C LEU A 4 -5.04 13.44 9.29
N ILE A 5 -4.88 12.21 8.82
CA ILE A 5 -3.91 11.88 7.77
C ILE A 5 -4.29 12.55 6.44
N SER A 6 -5.59 12.56 6.11
CA SER A 6 -6.08 13.27 4.91
C SER A 6 -5.77 14.77 5.00
N HIS A 7 -6.01 15.38 6.17
CA HIS A 7 -5.72 16.78 6.39
C HIS A 7 -4.22 17.11 6.32
N LEU A 8 -3.35 16.27 6.88
CA LEU A 8 -1.90 16.42 6.76
C LEU A 8 -1.44 16.34 5.30
N LYS A 9 -2.08 15.49 4.49
CA LYS A 9 -1.81 15.42 3.05
C LYS A 9 -2.23 16.70 2.33
N GLU A 10 -3.40 17.27 2.65
CA GLU A 10 -3.88 18.55 2.10
C GLU A 10 -2.94 19.69 2.44
N LEU A 11 -2.40 19.72 3.67
CA LEU A 11 -1.41 20.69 4.12
C LEU A 11 0.00 20.48 3.55
N ASN A 12 0.20 19.47 2.70
CA ASN A 12 1.51 19.08 2.15
C ASN A 12 2.57 18.78 3.22
N LEU A 13 2.15 18.32 4.40
CA LEU A 13 3.03 17.88 5.49
C LEU A 13 3.42 16.41 5.38
N LEU A 14 2.79 15.67 4.48
CA LEU A 14 3.15 14.31 4.12
C LEU A 14 2.90 14.06 2.63
N GLU A 15 3.67 13.14 2.08
CA GLU A 15 3.49 12.62 0.72
C GLU A 15 2.63 11.36 0.72
N ALA A 16 1.98 11.07 -0.39
CA ALA A 16 1.18 9.87 -0.57
C ALA A 16 1.60 9.18 -1.87
N SER A 17 1.81 7.87 -1.77
CA SER A 17 2.09 7.01 -2.91
C SER A 17 1.02 5.92 -3.00
N ALA A 18 0.69 5.51 -4.22
CA ALA A 18 -0.24 4.43 -4.48
C ALA A 18 0.47 3.30 -5.23
N TYR A 19 0.21 2.07 -4.81
CA TYR A 19 0.76 0.87 -5.43
C TYR A 19 -0.37 -0.11 -5.74
N HIS A 20 -0.27 -0.79 -6.88
CA HIS A 20 -1.18 -1.88 -7.23
C HIS A 20 -0.95 -3.09 -6.32
N GLN A 21 -2.02 -3.87 -6.09
CA GLN A 21 -1.99 -4.99 -5.16
C GLN A 21 -0.96 -6.05 -5.51
N ASN A 22 -0.79 -6.40 -6.79
CA ASN A 22 0.19 -7.42 -7.20
C ASN A 22 1.62 -7.03 -6.83
N THR A 23 2.00 -5.76 -7.00
CA THR A 23 3.34 -5.28 -6.61
C THR A 23 3.52 -5.25 -5.09
N CYS A 24 2.44 -5.03 -4.34
CA CYS A 24 2.45 -5.11 -2.88
C CYS A 24 2.60 -6.56 -2.40
N PHE A 25 1.90 -7.53 -3.02
CA PHE A 25 2.09 -8.95 -2.70
C PHE A 25 3.49 -9.44 -3.04
N GLU A 26 4.06 -9.02 -4.17
CA GLU A 26 5.46 -9.30 -4.52
C GLU A 26 6.43 -8.81 -3.44
N ALA A 27 6.24 -7.58 -2.96
CA ALA A 27 7.03 -7.01 -1.89
C ALA A 27 6.86 -7.80 -0.57
N GLY A 28 5.63 -8.16 -0.19
CA GLY A 28 5.33 -8.96 0.99
C GLY A 28 5.95 -10.36 0.94
N VAL A 29 5.92 -11.02 -0.21
CA VAL A 29 6.57 -12.32 -0.42
C VAL A 29 8.09 -12.20 -0.32
N THR A 30 8.68 -11.14 -0.90
CA THR A 30 10.12 -10.86 -0.80
C THR A 30 10.53 -10.65 0.66
N PHE A 31 9.76 -9.85 1.40
CA PHE A 31 9.97 -9.59 2.82
C PHE A 31 9.83 -10.88 3.65
N GLY A 32 8.78 -11.66 3.40
CA GLY A 32 8.56 -12.93 4.09
C GLY A 32 9.70 -13.93 3.89
N ARG A 33 10.31 -13.96 2.69
CA ARG A 33 11.47 -14.83 2.39
C ARG A 33 12.76 -14.33 3.05
N ALA A 34 12.93 -13.01 3.18
CA ALA A 34 14.11 -12.41 3.77
C ALA A 34 14.08 -12.42 5.30
N GLU A 35 12.92 -12.08 5.89
CA GLU A 35 12.78 -11.82 7.33
C GLU A 35 12.03 -12.93 8.08
N GLY A 36 11.41 -13.87 7.39
CA GLY A 36 10.62 -14.94 8.02
C GLY A 36 9.28 -14.46 8.59
N ILE A 37 8.83 -13.26 8.23
CA ILE A 37 7.58 -12.65 8.69
C ILE A 37 6.66 -12.48 7.49
N LEU A 38 5.45 -13.04 7.56
CA LEU A 38 4.42 -12.84 6.54
C LEU A 38 3.56 -11.64 6.91
N PRO A 39 3.63 -10.53 6.17
CA PRO A 39 2.84 -9.34 6.46
C PRO A 39 1.37 -9.52 6.08
N ALA A 40 0.46 -8.78 6.72
CA ALA A 40 -0.90 -8.62 6.19
C ALA A 40 -0.88 -7.90 4.83
N PRO A 41 -1.87 -8.12 3.94
CA PRO A 41 -1.93 -7.46 2.63
C PRO A 41 -1.83 -5.93 2.71
N GLU A 42 -2.43 -5.32 3.72
CA GLU A 42 -2.35 -3.88 3.97
C GLU A 42 -0.92 -3.43 4.34
N ALA A 43 -0.23 -4.22 5.16
CA ALA A 43 1.16 -3.95 5.54
C ALA A 43 2.13 -4.11 4.37
N ASN A 44 1.77 -4.89 3.34
CA ASN A 44 2.56 -5.03 2.12
C ASN A 44 2.76 -3.70 1.39
N HIS A 45 1.82 -2.76 1.50
CA HIS A 45 1.98 -1.41 0.95
C HIS A 45 3.14 -0.66 1.63
N ALA A 46 3.27 -0.78 2.96
CA ALA A 46 4.38 -0.18 3.68
C ALA A 46 5.72 -0.85 3.35
N VAL A 47 5.74 -2.18 3.19
CA VAL A 47 6.91 -2.93 2.72
C VAL A 47 7.32 -2.47 1.32
N LYS A 48 6.35 -2.33 0.40
CA LYS A 48 6.60 -1.83 -0.96
C LYS A 48 7.19 -0.42 -0.93
N GLY A 49 6.64 0.48 -0.13
CA GLY A 49 7.17 1.83 0.08
C GLY A 49 8.60 1.82 0.61
N ALA A 50 8.91 0.98 1.61
CA ALA A 50 10.27 0.85 2.15
C ALA A 50 11.28 0.35 1.11
N ILE A 51 10.88 -0.61 0.24
CA ILE A 51 11.71 -1.10 -0.86
C ILE A 51 11.98 0.03 -1.87
N GLU A 52 10.96 0.81 -2.26
CA GLU A 52 11.15 1.92 -3.19
C GLU A 52 12.08 2.99 -2.64
N GLU A 53 11.96 3.33 -1.35
CA GLU A 53 12.87 4.27 -0.68
C GLU A 53 14.31 3.72 -0.62
N ALA A 54 14.49 2.44 -0.31
CA ALA A 54 15.80 1.80 -0.34
C ALA A 54 16.43 1.85 -1.73
N LEU A 55 15.63 1.60 -2.78
CA LEU A 55 16.08 1.70 -4.17
C LEU A 55 16.39 3.15 -4.56
N ARG A 56 15.63 4.14 -4.05
CA ARG A 56 15.94 5.57 -4.23
C ARG A 56 17.30 5.89 -3.62
N CYS A 57 17.52 5.53 -2.35
CA CYS A 57 18.80 5.73 -1.67
C CYS A 57 19.97 5.11 -2.43
N LYS A 58 19.78 3.89 -2.95
CA LYS A 58 20.79 3.21 -3.76
C LYS A 58 21.11 3.98 -5.04
N ARG A 59 20.10 4.49 -5.78
CA ARG A 59 20.29 5.28 -7.00
C ARG A 59 21.01 6.60 -6.72
N GLU A 60 20.73 7.22 -5.58
CA GLU A 60 21.32 8.50 -5.19
C GLU A 60 22.67 8.37 -4.45
N GLY A 61 23.12 7.14 -4.18
CA GLY A 61 24.33 6.88 -3.40
C GLY A 61 24.27 7.37 -1.95
N LYS A 62 23.04 7.42 -1.38
CA LYS A 62 22.77 7.86 -0.02
C LYS A 62 22.63 6.66 0.92
N SER A 63 23.03 6.87 2.19
CA SER A 63 22.79 5.92 3.28
C SER A 63 21.81 6.56 4.26
N GLU A 64 20.59 6.04 4.32
CA GLU A 64 19.51 6.55 5.18
C GLU A 64 18.91 5.41 5.99
N THR A 65 18.31 5.73 7.14
CA THR A 65 17.52 4.78 7.91
C THR A 65 16.05 4.89 7.51
N ILE A 66 15.45 3.78 7.07
CA ILE A 66 14.07 3.74 6.63
C ILE A 66 13.24 3.03 7.71
N LEU A 67 12.29 3.75 8.31
CA LEU A 67 11.33 3.21 9.25
C LEU A 67 9.98 3.03 8.56
N PHE A 68 9.38 1.85 8.69
CA PHE A 68 8.03 1.59 8.21
C PHE A 68 7.21 0.82 9.25
N ASN A 69 5.88 0.96 9.20
CA ASN A 69 4.97 0.26 10.08
C ASN A 69 4.59 -1.10 9.49
N LEU A 70 4.87 -2.18 10.23
CA LEU A 70 4.38 -3.51 9.93
C LEU A 70 3.14 -3.79 10.79
N CYS A 71 1.99 -3.27 10.35
CA CYS A 71 0.74 -3.25 11.10
C CYS A 71 -0.14 -4.47 10.80
N GLY A 72 0.36 -5.65 11.06
CA GLY A 72 -0.42 -6.88 10.91
C GLY A 72 0.36 -8.01 10.25
N HIS A 73 -0.01 -9.22 10.66
CA HIS A 73 0.53 -10.46 10.11
C HIS A 73 -0.47 -11.07 9.10
N GLY A 74 0.04 -11.78 8.11
CA GLY A 74 -0.75 -12.41 7.05
C GLY A 74 -1.33 -13.79 7.37
N HIS A 75 -1.29 -14.24 8.63
CA HIS A 75 -1.74 -15.59 8.98
C HIS A 75 -3.23 -15.83 8.72
N PHE A 76 -4.05 -14.79 8.77
CA PHE A 76 -5.47 -14.87 8.42
C PHE A 76 -5.75 -14.60 6.93
N ASP A 77 -4.71 -14.21 6.17
CA ASP A 77 -4.83 -13.76 4.77
C ASP A 77 -4.20 -14.77 3.79
N MET A 78 -4.01 -16.03 4.23
CA MET A 78 -3.38 -17.06 3.43
C MET A 78 -4.12 -17.34 2.11
N GLN A 79 -5.44 -17.14 2.09
CA GLN A 79 -6.22 -17.24 0.86
C GLN A 79 -5.77 -16.19 -0.16
N ALA A 80 -5.61 -14.93 0.24
CA ALA A 80 -5.17 -13.86 -0.64
C ALA A 80 -3.77 -14.13 -1.22
N TYR A 81 -2.84 -14.64 -0.40
CA TYR A 81 -1.54 -15.08 -0.89
C TYR A 81 -1.64 -16.27 -1.85
N SER A 82 -2.53 -17.23 -1.60
CA SER A 82 -2.78 -18.34 -2.52
C SER A 82 -3.33 -17.87 -3.86
N GLU A 83 -4.23 -16.88 -3.85
CA GLU A 83 -4.78 -16.24 -5.05
C GLU A 83 -3.70 -15.49 -5.82
N TYR A 84 -2.82 -14.78 -5.12
CA TYR A 84 -1.65 -14.14 -5.72
C TYR A 84 -0.74 -15.15 -6.42
N PHE A 85 -0.35 -16.24 -5.75
CA PHE A 85 0.50 -17.28 -6.35
C PHE A 85 -0.17 -18.05 -7.49
N SER A 86 -1.51 -18.08 -7.49
CA SER A 86 -2.29 -18.71 -8.57
C SER A 86 -2.54 -17.77 -9.75
N GLY A 87 -2.06 -16.51 -9.70
CA GLY A 87 -2.26 -15.51 -10.74
C GLY A 87 -3.71 -15.04 -10.88
N LYS A 88 -4.51 -15.14 -9.82
CA LYS A 88 -5.92 -14.76 -9.81
C LYS A 88 -6.16 -13.31 -9.39
N LEU A 89 -5.15 -12.66 -8.81
CA LEU A 89 -5.26 -11.26 -8.43
C LEU A 89 -5.07 -10.37 -9.66
N GLU A 90 -6.05 -9.51 -9.92
CA GLU A 90 -6.01 -8.55 -11.01
C GLU A 90 -5.84 -7.14 -10.47
N ASP A 91 -4.86 -6.41 -11.00
CA ASP A 91 -4.73 -5.00 -10.72
C ASP A 91 -5.85 -4.23 -11.43
N ARG A 92 -6.65 -3.50 -10.68
CA ARG A 92 -7.70 -2.66 -11.21
C ARG A 92 -7.27 -1.19 -11.15
N ASN A 93 -7.39 -0.52 -12.27
CA ASN A 93 -7.33 0.93 -12.30
C ASN A 93 -8.64 1.50 -11.77
N TYR A 94 -8.54 2.66 -11.19
CA TYR A 94 -9.69 3.39 -10.67
C TYR A 94 -10.55 3.87 -11.84
N ASP A 95 -11.85 3.56 -11.82
CA ASP A 95 -12.81 4.06 -12.81
C ASP A 95 -13.46 5.34 -12.26
N GLU A 96 -13.17 6.48 -12.92
CA GLU A 96 -13.73 7.78 -12.54
C GLU A 96 -15.27 7.80 -12.64
N GLN A 97 -15.88 7.01 -13.53
CA GLN A 97 -17.32 6.94 -13.66
C GLN A 97 -17.96 6.16 -12.50
N GLU A 98 -17.34 5.04 -12.08
CA GLU A 98 -17.78 4.31 -10.88
C GLU A 98 -17.67 5.18 -9.63
N LEU A 99 -16.60 5.97 -9.50
CA LEU A 99 -16.45 6.93 -8.41
C LEU A 99 -17.56 7.97 -8.42
N ALA A 100 -17.78 8.62 -9.57
CA ALA A 100 -18.79 9.67 -9.68
C ALA A 100 -20.19 9.13 -9.31
N MET A 101 -20.54 7.91 -9.73
CA MET A 101 -21.78 7.25 -9.33
C MET A 101 -21.83 6.93 -7.84
N ALA A 102 -20.75 6.46 -7.25
CA ALA A 102 -20.68 6.15 -5.82
C ALA A 102 -20.78 7.43 -4.96
N LEU A 103 -20.18 8.53 -5.41
CA LEU A 103 -20.23 9.82 -4.71
C LEU A 103 -21.57 10.55 -4.87
N ALA A 104 -22.29 10.32 -5.96
CA ALA A 104 -23.59 10.96 -6.22
C ALA A 104 -24.66 10.64 -5.15
N GLY A 105 -24.51 9.52 -4.44
CA GLY A 105 -25.40 9.11 -3.34
C GLY A 105 -25.02 9.67 -1.96
N LEU A 106 -23.89 10.40 -1.83
CA LEU A 106 -23.46 10.94 -0.56
C LEU A 106 -24.11 12.30 -0.28
N PRO A 107 -24.47 12.58 0.99
CA PRO A 107 -24.98 13.90 1.36
C PRO A 107 -23.90 14.97 1.11
N SER A 108 -24.29 16.08 0.48
CA SER A 108 -23.41 17.24 0.33
C SER A 108 -23.13 17.86 1.68
N VAL A 109 -21.87 17.90 2.09
CA VAL A 109 -21.46 18.65 3.29
C VAL A 109 -21.24 20.10 2.85
N ALA A 110 -22.04 21.00 3.39
CA ALA A 110 -21.78 22.43 3.20
C ALA A 110 -20.45 22.79 3.84
N ALA A 111 -19.58 23.43 3.08
CA ALA A 111 -18.29 23.91 3.57
C ALA A 111 -18.48 25.10 4.52
#